data_6f188133624263b01ee687fac7168f43
#
_entry.id   6f188133624263b01ee687fac7168f43
#
_cell.length_a   1.000
_cell.length_b   1.000
_cell.length_c   1.000
_cell.angle_alpha   90.00
_cell.angle_beta   90.00
_cell.angle_gamma   90.00
#
_symmetry.space_group_name_H-M   'P 1'
#
loop_
_entity.id
_entity.type
_entity.pdbx_description
1 polymer ?
#
loop_
_entity_poly.entity_id
_entity_poly.type
_entity_poly.pdbx_seq_one_letter_code
_entity_poly.pdbx_strand_id
1 'polypeptide(L)'
;MGYDTDMKVLVVDDFATMRRIVKNILTQLGFKNIVEADDGATAVDLLKNEKVDLIISDWNMPKMTGLELLQHVRADAAMADVPFVMVTAEAQQDNIILAVKAKVSQYIVKPFTAETLGEKLDKVFS
;
A
#
# COMPACT_ATOMS: atom_id res chain seq x y z
N MET A 1 -16.75 -10.83 -0.34
CA MET A 1 -15.46 -10.12 -0.39
C MET A 1 -14.53 -10.66 0.68
N GLY A 2 -13.25 -10.79 0.37
CA GLY A 2 -12.27 -11.27 1.33
C GLY A 2 -11.76 -10.21 2.30
N TYR A 3 -12.05 -8.93 2.07
CA TYR A 3 -11.55 -7.82 2.90
C TYR A 3 -12.69 -7.16 3.69
N ASP A 4 -12.30 -6.55 4.82
CA ASP A 4 -13.21 -5.84 5.71
C ASP A 4 -13.07 -4.33 5.47
N THR A 5 -14.16 -3.67 5.09
CA THR A 5 -14.15 -2.24 4.78
C THR A 5 -14.03 -1.33 6.00
N ASP A 6 -14.09 -1.88 7.20
CA ASP A 6 -13.84 -1.14 8.44
C ASP A 6 -12.35 -1.05 8.79
N MET A 7 -11.50 -1.76 8.06
CA MET A 7 -10.05 -1.71 8.27
C MET A 7 -9.50 -0.32 8.05
N LYS A 8 -8.45 0.02 8.79
CA LYS A 8 -7.69 1.25 8.60
C LYS A 8 -6.64 1.03 7.50
N VAL A 9 -6.69 1.87 6.47
CA VAL A 9 -5.79 1.78 5.31
C VAL A 9 -4.86 2.99 5.29
N LEU A 10 -3.56 2.73 5.16
CA LEU A 10 -2.57 3.78 4.96
C LEU A 10 -2.24 3.87 3.47
N VAL A 11 -2.40 5.05 2.89
CA VAL A 11 -2.03 5.34 1.50
C VAL A 11 -0.77 6.20 1.51
N VAL A 12 0.28 5.72 0.86
CA VAL A 12 1.57 6.41 0.79
C VAL A 12 1.90 6.73 -0.67
N ASP A 13 2.02 8.01 -1.00
CA ASP A 13 2.39 8.47 -2.33
C ASP A 13 2.82 9.92 -2.20
N ASP A 14 3.94 10.29 -2.82
CA ASP A 14 4.44 11.66 -2.77
C ASP A 14 3.64 12.63 -3.64
N PHE A 15 2.80 12.11 -4.52
CA PHE A 15 1.99 12.90 -5.43
C PHE A 15 0.56 13.03 -4.92
N ALA A 16 0.18 14.23 -4.49
CA ALA A 16 -1.11 14.49 -3.85
C ALA A 16 -2.31 14.09 -4.73
N THR A 17 -2.21 14.33 -6.04
CA THR A 17 -3.28 13.96 -6.99
C THR A 17 -3.47 12.44 -7.00
N MET A 18 -2.38 11.69 -7.01
CA MET A 18 -2.46 10.23 -7.01
C MET A 18 -3.01 9.69 -5.68
N ARG A 19 -2.62 10.29 -4.55
CA ARG A 19 -3.20 9.91 -3.25
C ARG A 19 -4.72 10.09 -3.27
N ARG A 20 -5.19 11.18 -3.84
CA ARG A 20 -6.64 11.46 -3.95
C ARG A 20 -7.33 10.40 -4.81
N ILE A 21 -6.73 10.02 -5.92
CA ILE A 21 -7.27 8.99 -6.82
C ILE A 21 -7.40 7.66 -6.07
N VAL A 22 -6.35 7.25 -5.36
CA VAL A 22 -6.35 6.00 -4.60
C VAL A 22 -7.40 6.04 -3.48
N LYS A 23 -7.49 7.16 -2.78
CA LYS A 23 -8.52 7.34 -1.75
C LYS A 23 -9.93 7.23 -2.32
N ASN A 24 -10.19 7.85 -3.48
CA ASN A 24 -11.50 7.78 -4.12
C ASN A 24 -11.84 6.34 -4.51
N ILE A 25 -10.86 5.60 -5.02
CA ILE A 25 -11.04 4.19 -5.38
C ILE A 25 -11.38 3.37 -4.12
N LEU A 26 -10.66 3.59 -3.03
CA LEU A 26 -10.94 2.90 -1.76
C LEU A 26 -12.32 3.25 -1.24
N THR A 27 -12.73 4.50 -1.34
CA THR A 27 -14.06 4.94 -0.94
C THR A 27 -15.14 4.24 -1.76
N GLN A 28 -14.91 4.08 -3.07
CA GLN A 28 -15.83 3.33 -3.94
C GLN A 28 -15.96 1.87 -3.50
N LEU A 29 -14.89 1.30 -2.96
CA LEU A 29 -14.91 -0.08 -2.44
C LEU A 29 -15.53 -0.20 -1.06
N GLY A 30 -15.86 0.93 -0.42
CA GLY A 30 -16.54 0.96 0.87
C GLY A 30 -15.65 1.28 2.07
N PHE A 31 -14.35 1.50 1.86
CA PHE A 31 -13.44 1.84 2.96
C PHE A 31 -13.73 3.23 3.51
N LYS A 32 -13.73 3.36 4.83
CA LYS A 32 -14.03 4.62 5.53
C LYS A 32 -12.85 5.16 6.31
N ASN A 33 -11.95 4.29 6.76
CA ASN A 33 -10.84 4.66 7.63
C ASN A 33 -9.55 4.70 6.81
N ILE A 34 -9.28 5.86 6.18
CA ILE A 34 -8.14 6.04 5.30
C ILE A 34 -7.25 7.12 5.88
N VAL A 35 -5.97 6.81 6.08
CA VAL A 35 -4.95 7.76 6.50
C VAL A 35 -3.91 7.87 5.39
N GLU A 36 -3.19 8.99 5.34
CA GLU A 36 -2.27 9.31 4.26
C GLU A 36 -0.88 9.67 4.78
N ALA A 37 0.12 9.36 3.96
CA ALA A 37 1.48 9.85 4.14
C ALA A 37 2.02 10.26 2.78
N ASP A 38 2.81 11.32 2.74
CA ASP A 38 3.35 11.87 1.50
C ASP A 38 4.75 11.32 1.15
N ASP A 39 5.37 10.57 2.05
CA ASP A 39 6.63 9.89 1.78
C ASP A 39 6.83 8.73 2.77
N GLY A 40 7.91 7.96 2.55
CA GLY A 40 8.19 6.81 3.38
C GLY A 40 8.53 7.16 4.82
N ALA A 41 9.23 8.27 5.05
CA ALA A 41 9.59 8.69 6.41
C ALA A 41 8.36 9.08 7.21
N THR A 42 7.44 9.83 6.62
CA THR A 42 6.16 10.19 7.24
C THR A 42 5.34 8.94 7.53
N ALA A 43 5.34 7.97 6.60
CA ALA A 43 4.65 6.71 6.79
C ALA A 43 5.20 5.94 7.99
N VAL A 44 6.52 5.87 8.12
CA VAL A 44 7.16 5.20 9.26
C VAL A 44 6.75 5.86 10.59
N ASP A 45 6.78 7.19 10.63
CA ASP A 45 6.37 7.93 11.84
C ASP A 45 4.90 7.67 12.19
N LEU A 46 4.03 7.66 11.18
CA LEU A 46 2.62 7.38 11.39
C LEU A 46 2.42 5.97 11.93
N LEU A 47 3.13 4.99 11.38
CA LEU A 47 3.02 3.59 11.79
C LEU A 47 3.51 3.34 13.22
N LYS A 48 4.38 4.18 13.76
CA LYS A 48 4.79 4.10 15.16
C LYS A 48 3.67 4.49 16.12
N ASN A 49 2.76 5.35 15.68
CA ASN A 49 1.71 5.92 16.52
C ASN A 49 0.33 5.37 16.24
N GLU A 50 0.11 4.79 15.07
CA GLU A 50 -1.18 4.26 14.66
C GLU A 50 -1.04 2.85 14.10
N LYS A 51 -1.93 1.97 14.52
CA LYS A 51 -2.01 0.63 13.94
C LYS A 51 -2.85 0.70 12.66
N VAL A 52 -2.30 0.20 11.56
CA VAL A 52 -3.05 0.09 10.30
C VAL A 52 -3.19 -1.37 9.92
N ASP A 53 -4.22 -1.66 9.13
CA ASP A 53 -4.55 -3.04 8.74
C ASP A 53 -4.16 -3.34 7.31
N LEU A 54 -3.82 -2.31 6.53
CA LEU A 54 -3.42 -2.45 5.13
C LEU A 54 -2.60 -1.23 4.74
N ILE A 55 -1.52 -1.45 4.00
CA ILE A 55 -0.70 -0.37 3.45
C ILE A 55 -0.77 -0.45 1.92
N ILE A 56 -1.06 0.67 1.28
CA ILE A 56 -0.98 0.82 -0.18
C ILE A 56 0.04 1.91 -0.45
N SER A 57 1.16 1.54 -1.05
CA SER A 57 2.29 2.46 -1.25
C SER A 57 2.75 2.52 -2.69
N ASP A 58 3.04 3.73 -3.17
CA ASP A 58 3.75 3.93 -4.42
C ASP A 58 5.18 3.39 -4.29
N TRP A 59 5.75 2.96 -5.40
CA TRP A 59 7.16 2.51 -5.44
C TRP A 59 8.11 3.71 -5.48
N ASN A 60 7.86 4.64 -6.41
CA ASN A 60 8.78 5.75 -6.68
C ASN A 60 8.49 6.95 -5.79
N MET A 61 9.21 7.07 -4.69
CA MET A 61 9.10 8.19 -3.76
C MET A 61 10.50 8.71 -3.43
N PRO A 62 10.63 10.02 -3.17
CA PRO A 62 11.92 10.56 -2.74
C PRO A 62 12.30 10.08 -1.34
N LYS A 63 13.58 10.08 -1.03
CA LYS A 63 14.15 9.72 0.28
C LYS A 63 14.02 8.25 0.64
N MET A 64 12.81 7.69 0.60
CA MET A 64 12.56 6.28 0.90
C MET A 64 11.60 5.73 -0.15
N THR A 65 12.05 4.74 -0.91
CA THR A 65 11.19 4.09 -1.91
C THR A 65 10.15 3.20 -1.26
N GLY A 66 9.13 2.82 -2.02
CA GLY A 66 8.13 1.86 -1.55
C GLY A 66 8.75 0.53 -1.14
N LEU A 67 9.79 0.09 -1.87
CA LEU A 67 10.51 -1.14 -1.51
C LEU A 67 11.18 -1.02 -0.15
N GLU A 68 11.84 0.11 0.11
CA GLU A 68 12.49 0.36 1.40
C GLU A 68 11.46 0.42 2.53
N LEU A 69 10.30 1.05 2.27
CA LEU A 69 9.20 1.08 3.24
C LEU A 69 8.70 -0.34 3.54
N LEU A 70 8.51 -1.16 2.50
CA LEU A 70 8.10 -2.56 2.66
C LEU A 70 9.10 -3.34 3.51
N GLN A 71 10.39 -3.18 3.23
CA GLN A 71 11.45 -3.83 4.00
C GLN A 71 11.41 -3.40 5.47
N HIS A 72 11.18 -2.12 5.72
CA HIS A 72 11.06 -1.59 7.07
C HIS A 72 9.88 -2.21 7.81
N VAL A 73 8.72 -2.30 7.16
CA VAL A 73 7.53 -2.89 7.75
C VAL A 73 7.75 -4.37 8.09
N ARG A 74 8.35 -5.12 7.18
CA ARG A 74 8.60 -6.55 7.38
C ARG A 74 9.66 -6.83 8.45
N ALA A 75 10.55 -5.87 8.69
CA ALA A 75 11.59 -6.01 9.72
C ALA A 75 11.11 -5.66 11.12
N ASP A 76 9.97 -4.99 11.25
CA ASP A 76 9.42 -4.59 12.55
C ASP A 76 8.42 -5.65 13.02
N ALA A 77 8.73 -6.29 14.16
CA ALA A 77 7.90 -7.38 14.68
C ALA A 77 6.45 -6.96 14.95
N ALA A 78 6.22 -5.69 15.29
CA ALA A 78 4.87 -5.20 15.59
C ALA A 78 3.99 -5.09 14.34
N MET A 79 4.57 -5.00 13.14
CA MET A 79 3.83 -4.81 11.90
C MET A 79 4.32 -5.70 10.75
N ALA A 80 5.10 -6.74 11.07
CA ALA A 80 5.72 -7.60 10.06
C ALA A 80 4.70 -8.31 9.15
N ASP A 81 3.49 -8.52 9.63
CA ASP A 81 2.45 -9.25 8.91
C ASP A 81 1.39 -8.34 8.27
N VAL A 82 1.53 -7.01 8.39
CA VAL A 82 0.55 -6.09 7.80
C VAL A 82 0.56 -6.26 6.27
N PRO A 83 -0.60 -6.52 5.65
CA PRO A 83 -0.67 -6.61 4.20
C PRO A 83 -0.18 -5.33 3.53
N PHE A 84 0.62 -5.49 2.49
CA PHE A 84 1.26 -4.39 1.78
C PHE A 84 1.03 -4.56 0.29
N VAL A 85 0.36 -3.58 -0.32
CA VAL A 85 0.13 -3.54 -1.77
C VAL A 85 1.04 -2.47 -2.37
N MET A 86 1.88 -2.87 -3.31
CA MET A 86 2.77 -1.96 -4.00
C MET A 86 2.11 -1.44 -5.27
N VAL A 87 2.13 -0.12 -5.46
CA VAL A 87 1.59 0.53 -6.66
C VAL A 87 2.75 1.05 -7.49
N THR A 88 2.79 0.71 -8.76
CA THR A 88 3.90 1.09 -9.64
C THR A 88 3.38 1.54 -11.00
N ALA A 89 4.11 2.48 -11.63
CA ALA A 89 3.79 2.93 -12.99
C ALA A 89 4.18 1.89 -14.03
N GLU A 90 5.14 1.01 -13.69
CA GLU A 90 5.64 -0.01 -14.61
C GLU A 90 5.84 -1.33 -13.86
N ALA A 91 5.38 -2.42 -14.48
CA ALA A 91 5.60 -3.75 -13.95
C ALA A 91 6.89 -4.34 -14.53
N GLN A 92 8.04 -3.79 -14.16
CA GLN A 92 9.33 -4.34 -14.56
C GLN A 92 9.60 -5.62 -13.77
N GLN A 93 10.01 -6.67 -14.47
CA GLN A 93 10.22 -7.96 -13.87
C GLN A 93 11.21 -7.93 -12.71
N ASP A 94 12.31 -7.18 -12.85
CA ASP A 94 13.32 -7.06 -11.80
C ASP A 94 12.75 -6.44 -10.53
N ASN A 95 11.91 -5.43 -10.67
CA ASN A 95 11.24 -4.78 -9.53
C ASN A 95 10.23 -5.71 -8.88
N ILE A 96 9.49 -6.48 -9.69
CA ILE A 96 8.54 -7.46 -9.17
C ILE A 96 9.27 -8.51 -8.32
N ILE A 97 10.41 -9.00 -8.80
CA ILE A 97 11.23 -9.98 -8.07
C ILE A 97 11.69 -9.40 -6.73
N LEU A 98 12.17 -8.16 -6.72
CA LEU A 98 12.59 -7.49 -5.48
C LEU A 98 11.43 -7.37 -4.49
N ALA A 99 10.25 -6.99 -4.97
CA ALA A 99 9.06 -6.87 -4.13
C ALA A 99 8.64 -8.23 -3.54
N VAL A 100 8.67 -9.28 -4.35
CA VAL A 100 8.34 -10.63 -3.89
C VAL A 100 9.32 -11.10 -2.83
N LYS A 101 10.62 -10.87 -3.03
CA LYS A 101 11.64 -11.21 -2.04
C LYS A 101 11.46 -10.46 -0.73
N ALA A 102 10.94 -9.24 -0.79
CA ALA A 102 10.63 -8.43 0.39
C ALA A 102 9.25 -8.76 0.99
N LYS A 103 8.57 -9.78 0.49
CA LYS A 103 7.29 -10.29 0.98
C LYS A 103 6.14 -9.30 0.78
N VAL A 104 6.07 -8.69 -0.40
CA VAL A 104 4.90 -7.89 -0.79
C VAL A 104 3.67 -8.79 -0.86
N SER A 105 2.52 -8.27 -0.41
CA SER A 105 1.27 -9.05 -0.47
C SER A 105 0.70 -9.09 -1.88
N GLN A 106 0.73 -7.95 -2.56
CA GLN A 106 0.31 -7.82 -3.95
C GLN A 106 0.96 -6.60 -4.56
N TYR A 107 1.02 -6.53 -5.88
CA TYR A 107 1.38 -5.30 -6.59
C TYR A 107 0.32 -5.00 -7.64
N ILE A 108 0.22 -3.72 -8.01
CA ILE A 108 -0.76 -3.26 -9.00
C ILE A 108 -0.12 -2.15 -9.83
N VAL A 109 -0.41 -2.14 -11.13
CA VAL A 109 0.16 -1.18 -12.07
C VAL A 109 -0.82 -0.02 -12.29
N LYS A 110 -0.31 1.22 -12.26
CA LYS A 110 -1.10 2.43 -12.54
C LYS A 110 -1.29 2.61 -14.03
N PRO A 111 -2.42 3.16 -14.48
CA PRO A 111 -3.62 3.44 -13.70
C PRO A 111 -4.43 2.17 -13.45
N PHE A 112 -5.18 2.14 -12.38
CA PHE A 112 -6.01 1.00 -12.06
C PHE A 112 -7.41 1.46 -11.64
N THR A 113 -8.36 0.51 -11.66
CA THR A 113 -9.76 0.78 -11.32
C THR A 113 -10.09 0.21 -9.95
N ALA A 114 -11.25 0.60 -9.40
CA ALA A 114 -11.76 0.02 -8.16
C ALA A 114 -11.93 -1.50 -8.30
N GLU A 115 -12.40 -1.96 -9.46
CA GLU A 115 -12.56 -3.40 -9.74
C GLU A 115 -11.23 -4.14 -9.62
N THR A 116 -10.18 -3.62 -10.25
CA THR A 116 -8.86 -4.24 -10.21
C THR A 116 -8.29 -4.27 -8.79
N LEU A 117 -8.38 -3.17 -8.07
CA LEU A 117 -7.91 -3.12 -6.69
C LEU A 117 -8.71 -4.07 -5.81
N GLY A 118 -10.03 -4.10 -5.98
CA GLY A 118 -10.90 -5.01 -5.23
C GLY A 118 -10.52 -6.46 -5.42
N GLU A 119 -10.22 -6.87 -6.67
CA GLU A 119 -9.77 -8.23 -6.97
C GLU A 119 -8.45 -8.56 -6.28
N LYS A 120 -7.50 -7.62 -6.28
CA LYS A 120 -6.21 -7.81 -5.60
C LYS A 120 -6.40 -7.95 -4.09
N LEU A 121 -7.26 -7.12 -3.50
CA LEU A 121 -7.53 -7.18 -2.06
C LEU A 121 -8.24 -8.48 -1.68
N ASP A 122 -9.14 -8.97 -2.52
CA ASP A 122 -9.78 -10.27 -2.27
C ASP A 122 -8.74 -11.38 -2.18
N LYS A 123 -7.71 -11.35 -3.02
CA LYS A 123 -6.63 -12.33 -2.98
C LYS A 123 -5.78 -12.19 -1.72
N VAL A 124 -5.51 -10.96 -1.29
CA VAL A 124 -4.70 -10.68 -0.10
C VAL A 124 -5.37 -11.20 1.16
N PHE A 125 -6.68 -11.05 1.25
CA PHE A 125 -7.45 -11.38 2.46
C PHE A 125 -8.27 -12.67 2.35
N SER A 126 -8.04 -13.44 1.31
CA SER A 126 -8.76 -14.72 1.15
C SER A 126 -8.12 -15.85 1.94
#